data_164b0883f0c8cbfcdc7d82bd27c71871
#
_entry.id   164b0883f0c8cbfcdc7d82bd27c71871
#
_cell.length_a   1.000
_cell.length_b   1.000
_cell.length_c   1.000
_cell.angle_alpha   90.00
_cell.angle_beta   90.00
_cell.angle_gamma   90.00
#
_symmetry.space_group_name_H-M   'P 1'
#
loop_
_entity.id
_entity.type
_entity.pdbx_description
1 polymer ?
#
loop_
_entity_poly.entity_id
_entity_poly.type
_entity_poly.pdbx_seq_one_letter_code
_entity_poly.pdbx_strand_id
1 'polypeptide(L)'
;SDLCHSVSVNLPLLFGGEFRRFYFLVGPKLSYNIWGQAESKGTLTTRGDYERYIGEFENMPNHYFETRHITSGAQKLSWNLDIIAHAEIGARLGDVIFLTGADIPKPKQRYYLAFYVDYGLLNIRTSTPAGNRLECIQPDPTTAPPQFVLTPAVMSNEMGDATIHQYSFGIKATILFELPQKKPCVFCKDDLRRKLSSGNSRKNKIYK
;
A
#
# COMPACT_ATOMS: atom_id res chain seq x y z
N SER A 1 -0.45 3.99 -21.50
CA SER A 1 -0.27 3.31 -20.24
C SER A 1 -0.10 4.32 -19.11
N ASP A 2 -0.73 4.04 -17.97
CA ASP A 2 -0.61 4.88 -16.78
C ASP A 2 0.20 4.13 -15.74
N LEU A 3 1.11 4.83 -15.09
CA LEU A 3 1.97 4.32 -14.05
C LEU A 3 1.76 5.15 -12.78
N CYS A 4 1.36 4.50 -11.69
CA CYS A 4 1.17 5.16 -10.41
C CYS A 4 2.17 4.61 -9.39
N HIS A 5 2.87 5.49 -8.70
CA HIS A 5 3.75 5.19 -7.59
C HIS A 5 3.21 5.84 -6.32
N SER A 6 3.19 5.10 -5.23
CA SER A 6 2.83 5.66 -3.93
C SER A 6 3.66 5.08 -2.80
N VAL A 7 3.86 5.87 -1.76
CA VAL A 7 4.47 5.45 -0.50
C VAL A 7 3.45 5.70 0.60
N SER A 8 3.06 4.64 1.29
CA SER A 8 2.05 4.70 2.35
C SER A 8 2.52 4.04 3.63
N VAL A 9 2.01 4.54 4.76
CA VAL A 9 2.12 3.89 6.07
C VAL A 9 0.79 3.25 6.39
N ASN A 10 0.83 1.96 6.75
CA ASN A 10 -0.35 1.16 7.03
C ASN A 10 -0.42 0.77 8.50
N LEU A 11 -1.57 1.01 9.12
CA LEU A 11 -1.91 0.53 10.46
C LEU A 11 -2.95 -0.59 10.35
N PRO A 12 -2.54 -1.88 10.45
CA PRO A 12 -3.44 -3.00 10.35
C PRO A 12 -4.15 -3.28 11.68
N LEU A 13 -5.47 -3.51 11.63
CA LEU A 13 -6.30 -4.00 12.72
C LEU A 13 -6.87 -5.36 12.32
N LEU A 14 -6.08 -6.42 12.52
CA LEU A 14 -6.37 -7.74 11.99
C LEU A 14 -6.85 -8.68 13.10
N PHE A 15 -7.86 -9.47 12.77
CA PHE A 15 -8.42 -10.53 13.60
C PHE A 15 -8.26 -11.85 12.87
N GLY A 16 -8.00 -12.91 13.60
CA GLY A 16 -7.86 -14.22 12.99
C GLY A 16 -7.50 -15.31 13.97
N GLY A 17 -7.11 -16.45 13.44
CA GLY A 17 -6.77 -17.61 14.24
C GLY A 17 -5.71 -18.48 13.60
N GLU A 18 -5.08 -19.30 14.41
CA GLU A 18 -4.12 -20.33 13.99
C GLU A 18 -4.70 -21.72 14.25
N PHE A 19 -4.67 -22.58 13.24
CA PHE A 19 -5.04 -23.97 13.35
C PHE A 19 -3.88 -24.85 12.91
N ARG A 20 -3.24 -25.53 13.85
CA ARG A 20 -2.02 -26.33 13.62
C ARG A 20 -0.87 -25.50 13.07
N ARG A 21 -0.64 -25.58 11.75
CA ARG A 21 0.42 -24.84 11.03
C ARG A 21 -0.12 -23.72 10.16
N PHE A 22 -1.43 -23.65 9.99
CA PHE A 22 -2.07 -22.64 9.17
C PHE A 22 -2.65 -21.53 10.03
N TYR A 23 -2.65 -20.32 9.52
CA TYR A 23 -3.32 -19.20 10.13
C TYR A 23 -4.09 -18.40 9.09
N PHE A 24 -5.07 -17.67 9.54
CA PHE A 24 -5.78 -16.71 8.73
C PHE A 24 -5.95 -15.40 9.51
N LEU A 25 -5.85 -14.28 8.79
CA LEU A 25 -6.06 -12.95 9.34
C LEU A 25 -6.98 -12.19 8.40
N VAL A 26 -7.92 -11.44 8.95
CA VAL A 26 -8.83 -10.58 8.20
C VAL A 26 -9.09 -9.32 9.00
N GLY A 27 -9.27 -8.21 8.33
CA GLY A 27 -9.62 -6.95 8.99
C GLY A 27 -9.24 -5.72 8.19
N PRO A 28 -9.61 -4.55 8.71
CA PRO A 28 -9.26 -3.28 8.08
C PRO A 28 -7.80 -2.91 8.33
N LYS A 29 -7.21 -2.25 7.33
CA LYS A 29 -5.95 -1.51 7.44
C LYS A 29 -6.25 -0.03 7.18
N LEU A 30 -5.83 0.85 8.04
CA LEU A 30 -5.80 2.28 7.77
C LEU A 30 -4.50 2.59 7.03
N SER A 31 -4.60 3.14 5.84
CA SER A 31 -3.48 3.49 4.98
C SER A 31 -3.39 5.01 4.84
N TYR A 32 -2.24 5.58 5.16
CA TYR A 32 -1.97 6.99 4.96
C TYR A 32 -0.88 7.16 3.92
N ASN A 33 -1.21 7.81 2.79
CA ASN A 33 -0.27 8.10 1.74
C ASN A 33 0.57 9.32 2.09
N ILE A 34 1.88 9.10 2.22
CA ILE A 34 2.85 10.17 2.46
C ILE A 34 3.21 10.86 1.14
N TRP A 35 3.30 10.06 0.07
CA TRP A 35 3.72 10.54 -1.23
C TRP A 35 3.09 9.69 -2.34
N GLY A 36 2.69 10.33 -3.43
CA GLY A 36 2.18 9.65 -4.60
C GLY A 36 2.42 10.46 -5.86
N GLN A 37 2.69 9.74 -6.96
CA GLN A 37 2.83 10.30 -8.30
C GLN A 37 2.13 9.43 -9.32
N ALA A 38 1.55 10.05 -10.33
CA ALA A 38 1.01 9.39 -11.52
C ALA A 38 1.68 9.95 -12.78
N GLU A 39 2.03 9.07 -13.70
CA GLU A 39 2.58 9.41 -15.01
C GLU A 39 1.83 8.64 -16.07
N SER A 40 1.43 9.30 -17.14
CA SER A 40 0.85 8.68 -18.32
C SER A 40 1.77 8.79 -19.50
N LYS A 41 1.90 7.68 -20.23
CA LYS A 41 2.65 7.61 -21.49
C LYS A 41 1.77 7.02 -22.58
N GLY A 42 1.80 7.64 -23.76
CA GLY A 42 1.03 7.19 -24.91
C GLY A 42 1.72 7.52 -26.21
N THR A 43 1.24 6.89 -27.27
CA THR A 43 1.59 7.22 -28.64
C THR A 43 0.36 7.75 -29.33
N LEU A 44 0.40 8.98 -29.79
CA LEU A 44 -0.63 9.62 -30.58
C LEU A 44 -0.21 9.54 -32.05
N THR A 45 -1.08 8.93 -32.86
CA THR A 45 -0.89 8.93 -34.31
C THR A 45 -2.02 9.77 -34.92
N THR A 46 -1.66 10.88 -35.52
CA THR A 46 -2.59 11.71 -36.31
C THR A 46 -2.43 11.34 -37.78
N ARG A 47 -3.54 10.98 -38.43
CA ARG A 47 -3.59 10.62 -39.85
C ARG A 47 -4.53 11.52 -40.58
N GLY A 48 -4.16 11.89 -41.82
CA GLY A 48 -5.01 12.64 -42.74
C GLY A 48 -5.37 11.77 -43.93
N ASP A 49 -6.10 10.65 -43.70
CA ASP A 49 -6.47 9.71 -44.77
C ASP A 49 -7.68 10.23 -45.61
N TYR A 50 -8.02 11.50 -45.49
CA TYR A 50 -9.08 12.10 -46.30
C TYR A 50 -8.55 12.41 -47.73
N GLU A 51 -9.31 11.97 -48.76
CA GLU A 51 -9.02 12.25 -50.17
C GLU A 51 -8.80 13.74 -50.44
N ARG A 52 -9.39 14.62 -49.62
CA ARG A 52 -9.21 16.08 -49.67
C ARG A 52 -7.77 16.52 -49.41
N TYR A 53 -6.94 15.71 -48.76
CA TYR A 53 -5.55 16.04 -48.40
C TYR A 53 -4.52 15.23 -49.24
N ILE A 54 -4.95 14.39 -50.16
CA ILE A 54 -4.10 13.57 -51.05
C ILE A 54 -3.86 14.33 -52.40
N GLY A 55 -4.01 15.61 -52.44
CA GLY A 55 -3.73 16.42 -53.65
C GLY A 55 -2.45 17.21 -53.50
N GLU A 56 -1.66 17.28 -54.58
CA GLU A 56 -0.53 18.18 -54.71
C GLU A 56 -1.02 19.65 -54.74
N PHE A 57 -1.30 20.22 -53.58
CA PHE A 57 -1.52 21.65 -53.47
C PHE A 57 -0.24 22.29 -52.94
N GLU A 58 0.47 23.04 -53.79
CA GLU A 58 1.75 23.70 -53.49
C GLU A 58 1.72 24.68 -52.30
N ASN A 59 0.58 24.99 -51.71
CA ASN A 59 0.40 25.94 -50.62
C ASN A 59 -0.49 25.41 -49.47
N MET A 60 -0.59 24.11 -49.24
CA MET A 60 -1.31 23.62 -48.09
C MET A 60 -0.56 23.87 -46.80
N PRO A 61 -1.23 24.38 -45.75
CA PRO A 61 -0.62 24.48 -44.44
C PRO A 61 -0.21 23.09 -43.96
N ASN A 62 0.94 22.99 -43.32
CA ASN A 62 1.39 21.75 -42.73
C ASN A 62 0.43 21.32 -41.61
N HIS A 63 -0.28 20.23 -41.81
CA HIS A 63 -1.25 19.68 -40.81
C HIS A 63 -0.57 18.85 -39.74
N TYR A 64 0.74 18.71 -39.76
CA TYR A 64 1.55 17.98 -38.78
C TYR A 64 1.05 16.57 -38.48
N PHE A 65 0.62 15.84 -39.52
CA PHE A 65 0.24 14.45 -39.39
C PHE A 65 1.47 13.58 -39.13
N GLU A 66 1.57 13.07 -37.91
CA GLU A 66 2.70 12.23 -37.51
C GLU A 66 2.37 11.36 -36.31
N THR A 67 3.26 10.41 -36.02
CA THR A 67 3.21 9.63 -34.78
C THR A 67 4.11 10.30 -33.74
N ARG A 68 3.54 10.67 -32.60
CA ARG A 68 4.24 11.33 -31.49
C ARG A 68 4.13 10.54 -30.22
N HIS A 69 5.21 10.47 -29.47
CA HIS A 69 5.21 9.99 -28.11
C HIS A 69 4.85 11.14 -27.18
N ILE A 70 3.79 10.95 -26.40
CA ILE A 70 3.30 11.94 -25.45
C ILE A 70 3.43 11.40 -24.02
N THR A 71 3.82 12.26 -23.11
CA THR A 71 3.90 11.95 -21.68
C THR A 71 3.28 13.08 -20.88
N SER A 72 2.60 12.74 -19.77
CA SER A 72 2.09 13.76 -18.85
C SER A 72 3.18 14.33 -17.94
N GLY A 73 4.36 13.69 -17.92
CA GLY A 73 5.29 13.89 -16.81
C GLY A 73 4.75 13.33 -15.48
N ALA A 74 5.54 13.40 -14.44
CA ALA A 74 5.17 12.95 -13.11
C ALA A 74 4.28 14.00 -12.42
N GLN A 75 3.01 13.68 -12.19
CA GLN A 75 2.03 14.54 -11.52
C GLN A 75 1.77 14.04 -10.09
N LYS A 76 1.73 14.96 -9.12
CA LYS A 76 1.50 14.61 -7.71
C LYS A 76 0.05 14.20 -7.46
N LEU A 77 -0.14 13.07 -6.77
CA LEU A 77 -1.45 12.62 -6.29
C LEU A 77 -1.76 13.25 -4.93
N SER A 78 -3.01 13.69 -4.73
CA SER A 78 -3.45 14.41 -3.52
C SER A 78 -4.31 13.58 -2.57
N TRP A 79 -4.36 12.27 -2.71
CA TRP A 79 -5.10 11.38 -1.82
C TRP A 79 -4.27 11.04 -0.58
N ASN A 80 -4.83 11.18 0.61
CA ASN A 80 -4.06 11.06 1.84
C ASN A 80 -4.44 9.85 2.71
N LEU A 81 -5.72 9.47 2.74
CA LEU A 81 -6.23 8.41 3.60
C LEU A 81 -6.98 7.37 2.77
N ASP A 82 -6.72 6.09 3.03
CA ASP A 82 -7.51 4.97 2.51
C ASP A 82 -7.82 3.97 3.62
N ILE A 83 -8.95 3.27 3.48
CA ILE A 83 -9.33 2.14 4.31
C ILE A 83 -9.30 0.90 3.43
N ILE A 84 -8.43 -0.03 3.79
CA ILE A 84 -8.18 -1.24 3.00
C ILE A 84 -8.77 -2.44 3.73
N ALA A 85 -9.63 -3.20 3.06
CA ALA A 85 -10.02 -4.53 3.51
C ALA A 85 -8.89 -5.51 3.21
N HIS A 86 -8.37 -6.16 4.25
CA HIS A 86 -7.26 -7.11 4.15
C HIS A 86 -7.70 -8.52 4.51
N ALA A 87 -7.24 -9.48 3.74
CA ALA A 87 -7.33 -10.89 4.06
C ALA A 87 -5.98 -11.57 3.80
N GLU A 88 -5.56 -12.41 4.74
CA GLU A 88 -4.28 -13.12 4.68
C GLU A 88 -4.48 -14.58 5.13
N ILE A 89 -3.93 -15.51 4.38
CA ILE A 89 -3.84 -16.92 4.75
C ILE A 89 -2.40 -17.38 4.63
N GLY A 90 -1.90 -18.05 5.66
CA GLY A 90 -0.50 -18.44 5.68
C GLY A 90 -0.24 -19.71 6.46
N ALA A 91 1.01 -20.13 6.41
CA ALA A 91 1.48 -21.30 7.11
C ALA A 91 2.77 -21.00 7.89
N ARG A 92 2.89 -21.62 9.07
CA ARG A 92 4.12 -21.64 9.83
C ARG A 92 5.08 -22.66 9.23
N LEU A 93 6.22 -22.20 8.71
CA LEU A 93 7.23 -23.04 8.06
C LEU A 93 8.09 -23.81 9.07
N GLY A 94 8.28 -23.28 10.27
CA GLY A 94 9.04 -23.93 11.31
C GLY A 94 9.50 -23.00 12.43
N ASP A 95 10.06 -23.60 13.46
CA ASP A 95 10.72 -22.91 14.58
C ASP A 95 12.22 -23.16 14.44
N VAL A 96 13.02 -22.14 14.23
CA VAL A 96 14.48 -22.27 14.22
C VAL A 96 15.02 -21.88 15.60
N ILE A 97 15.68 -22.82 16.25
CA ILE A 97 16.40 -22.59 17.50
C ILE A 97 17.88 -22.44 17.12
N PHE A 98 18.43 -21.25 17.21
CA PHE A 98 19.88 -21.07 17.06
C PHE A 98 20.59 -21.60 18.28
N LEU A 99 21.27 -22.74 18.12
CA LEU A 99 22.18 -23.30 19.14
C LEU A 99 23.51 -22.54 19.07
N THR A 100 23.71 -21.53 19.89
CA THR A 100 25.03 -20.98 20.21
C THR A 100 25.38 -21.40 21.64
N GLY A 101 26.59 -21.87 21.85
CA GLY A 101 27.07 -22.53 23.07
C GLY A 101 27.20 -21.70 24.34
N ALA A 102 26.29 -20.80 24.63
CA ALA A 102 26.21 -20.08 25.90
C ALA A 102 24.81 -20.29 26.52
N ASP A 103 24.74 -20.44 27.83
CA ASP A 103 23.54 -20.69 28.65
C ASP A 103 22.49 -19.55 28.64
N ILE A 104 22.50 -18.68 27.63
CA ILE A 104 21.53 -17.62 27.47
C ILE A 104 20.32 -18.17 26.71
N PRO A 105 19.09 -18.13 27.29
CA PRO A 105 17.89 -18.53 26.60
C PRO A 105 17.69 -17.65 25.36
N LYS A 106 17.80 -18.26 24.18
CA LYS A 106 17.75 -17.56 22.92
C LYS A 106 16.32 -17.26 22.53
N PRO A 107 16.10 -16.11 21.85
CA PRO A 107 14.80 -15.84 21.28
C PRO A 107 14.42 -16.94 20.29
N LYS A 108 13.27 -17.54 20.48
CA LYS A 108 12.69 -18.50 19.55
C LYS A 108 12.18 -17.72 18.34
N GLN A 109 12.68 -18.06 17.16
CA GLN A 109 12.24 -17.44 15.90
C GLN A 109 11.22 -18.34 15.23
N ARG A 110 10.13 -17.74 14.77
CA ARG A 110 9.08 -18.44 14.01
C ARG A 110 8.98 -17.80 12.64
N TYR A 111 8.99 -18.63 11.59
CA TYR A 111 8.91 -18.22 10.20
C TYR A 111 7.53 -18.55 9.66
N TYR A 112 6.92 -17.56 8.99
CA TYR A 112 5.61 -17.69 8.37
C TYR A 112 5.70 -17.26 6.91
N LEU A 113 4.95 -17.95 6.06
CA LEU A 113 4.73 -17.58 4.66
C LEU A 113 3.23 -17.47 4.43
N ALA A 114 2.79 -16.40 3.80
CA ALA A 114 1.39 -16.13 3.57
C ALA A 114 1.12 -15.57 2.19
N PHE A 115 -0.11 -15.78 1.71
CA PHE A 115 -0.74 -15.03 0.64
C PHE A 115 -1.66 -13.99 1.24
N TYR A 116 -1.68 -12.80 0.65
CA TYR A 116 -2.58 -11.74 1.06
C TYR A 116 -3.29 -11.09 -0.12
N VAL A 117 -4.46 -10.54 0.16
CA VAL A 117 -5.26 -9.72 -0.74
C VAL A 117 -5.68 -8.47 0.01
N ASP A 118 -5.51 -7.34 -0.63
CA ASP A 118 -5.89 -6.01 -0.14
C ASP A 118 -6.86 -5.38 -1.13
N TYR A 119 -7.95 -4.78 -0.63
CA TYR A 119 -8.93 -4.03 -1.41
C TYR A 119 -9.21 -2.68 -0.74
N GLY A 120 -8.85 -1.59 -1.42
CA GLY A 120 -9.13 -0.23 -0.96
C GLY A 120 -10.62 0.09 -1.06
N LEU A 121 -11.20 0.53 0.04
CA LEU A 121 -12.64 0.85 0.12
C LEU A 121 -12.93 2.29 -0.29
N LEU A 122 -11.97 3.19 -0.14
CA LEU A 122 -12.16 4.59 -0.51
C LEU A 122 -11.78 4.82 -1.97
N ASN A 123 -12.43 5.81 -2.55
CA ASN A 123 -12.10 6.28 -3.89
C ASN A 123 -10.78 7.05 -3.85
N ILE A 124 -9.76 6.53 -4.53
CA ILE A 124 -8.43 7.15 -4.61
C ILE A 124 -8.32 8.24 -5.69
N ARG A 125 -9.40 8.46 -6.42
CA ARG A 125 -9.46 9.52 -7.43
C ARG A 125 -9.28 10.89 -6.78
N THR A 126 -8.50 11.74 -7.39
CA THR A 126 -8.35 13.14 -6.97
C THR A 126 -9.68 13.86 -7.09
N SER A 127 -10.12 14.53 -6.02
CA SER A 127 -11.38 15.27 -5.97
C SER A 127 -11.41 16.48 -6.91
N THR A 128 -10.23 16.95 -7.31
CA THR A 128 -10.08 18.09 -8.24
C THR A 128 -9.43 17.58 -9.53
N PRO A 129 -10.21 17.31 -10.58
CA PRO A 129 -9.66 16.86 -11.85
C PRO A 129 -8.71 17.92 -12.45
N ALA A 130 -7.59 17.45 -12.98
CA ALA A 130 -6.56 18.35 -13.54
C ALA A 130 -6.83 18.76 -14.99
N GLY A 131 -7.75 18.07 -15.69
CA GLY A 131 -8.07 18.32 -17.09
C GLY A 131 -8.65 17.11 -17.81
N ASN A 132 -8.84 17.21 -19.11
CA ASN A 132 -9.22 16.08 -19.94
C ASN A 132 -8.02 15.13 -20.11
N ARG A 133 -8.30 13.85 -20.41
CA ARG A 133 -7.24 12.85 -20.56
C ARG A 133 -6.25 13.18 -21.67
N LEU A 134 -6.77 13.71 -22.76
CA LEU A 134 -5.98 14.22 -23.88
C LEU A 134 -6.49 15.60 -24.26
N GLU A 135 -5.64 16.58 -24.19
CA GLU A 135 -5.94 17.96 -24.56
C GLU A 135 -4.99 18.42 -25.64
N CYS A 136 -5.54 19.05 -26.69
CA CYS A 136 -4.77 19.63 -27.75
C CYS A 136 -4.69 21.14 -27.53
N ILE A 137 -3.50 21.64 -27.29
CA ILE A 137 -3.23 23.09 -27.19
C ILE A 137 -2.68 23.54 -28.51
N GLN A 138 -3.45 24.39 -29.20
CA GLN A 138 -3.03 25.06 -30.44
C GLN A 138 -2.70 26.52 -30.14
N PRO A 139 -1.44 26.85 -29.89
CA PRO A 139 -1.07 28.24 -29.60
C PRO A 139 -1.23 29.17 -30.84
N ASP A 140 -0.90 28.68 -32.02
CA ASP A 140 -1.10 29.35 -33.30
C ASP A 140 -0.99 28.34 -34.45
N PRO A 141 -2.07 28.07 -35.19
CA PRO A 141 -2.07 27.05 -36.24
C PRO A 141 -1.12 27.37 -37.40
N THR A 142 -0.60 28.60 -37.50
CA THR A 142 0.28 29.03 -38.61
C THR A 142 1.77 28.92 -38.30
N THR A 143 2.17 28.89 -37.03
CA THR A 143 3.58 29.05 -36.63
C THR A 143 4.13 27.87 -35.82
N ALA A 144 3.30 27.07 -35.21
CA ALA A 144 3.76 25.97 -34.34
C ALA A 144 2.92 24.68 -34.47
N PRO A 145 3.55 23.51 -34.35
CA PRO A 145 2.83 22.26 -34.32
C PRO A 145 1.90 22.18 -33.10
N PRO A 146 0.73 21.52 -33.22
CA PRO A 146 -0.18 21.33 -32.08
C PRO A 146 0.52 20.58 -30.95
N GLN A 147 0.39 21.11 -29.74
CA GLN A 147 0.89 20.45 -28.52
C GLN A 147 -0.22 19.64 -27.91
N PHE A 148 0.11 18.41 -27.53
CA PHE A 148 -0.81 17.51 -26.85
C PHE A 148 -0.37 17.32 -25.41
N VAL A 149 -1.29 17.54 -24.49
CA VAL A 149 -1.09 17.31 -23.05
C VAL A 149 -1.86 16.07 -22.67
N LEU A 150 -1.17 15.14 -22.01
CA LEU A 150 -1.76 13.91 -21.50
C LEU A 150 -1.93 14.03 -19.99
N THR A 151 -3.13 13.68 -19.49
CA THR A 151 -3.44 13.66 -18.06
C THR A 151 -3.64 12.22 -17.61
N PRO A 152 -3.06 11.78 -16.46
CA PRO A 152 -3.30 10.44 -15.92
C PRO A 152 -4.79 10.17 -15.68
N ALA A 153 -5.25 8.94 -15.92
CA ALA A 153 -6.66 8.59 -15.80
C ALA A 153 -7.22 8.90 -14.40
N VAL A 154 -6.43 8.67 -13.35
CA VAL A 154 -6.80 8.95 -11.96
C VAL A 154 -7.07 10.43 -11.69
N MET A 155 -6.61 11.32 -12.57
CA MET A 155 -6.73 12.79 -12.47
C MET A 155 -7.59 13.42 -13.58
N SER A 156 -8.11 12.64 -14.53
CA SER A 156 -8.81 13.16 -15.69
C SER A 156 -10.30 13.38 -15.42
N ASN A 157 -10.87 14.39 -16.11
CA ASN A 157 -12.30 14.69 -16.07
C ASN A 157 -13.16 13.63 -16.77
N GLU A 158 -12.58 12.93 -17.76
CA GLU A 158 -13.31 11.98 -18.61
C GLU A 158 -13.82 10.74 -17.88
N MET A 159 -13.25 10.44 -16.70
CA MET A 159 -13.73 9.36 -15.85
C MET A 159 -15.11 9.65 -15.22
N GLY A 160 -15.66 10.87 -15.37
CA GLY A 160 -16.97 11.25 -14.81
C GLY A 160 -17.04 10.97 -13.30
N ASP A 161 -18.11 10.31 -12.85
CA ASP A 161 -18.31 9.91 -11.45
C ASP A 161 -17.71 8.53 -11.10
N ALA A 162 -16.86 7.96 -11.98
CA ALA A 162 -16.26 6.65 -11.74
C ALA A 162 -15.38 6.66 -10.48
N THR A 163 -15.53 5.61 -9.68
CA THR A 163 -14.70 5.37 -8.51
C THR A 163 -13.51 4.50 -8.88
N ILE A 164 -12.34 4.86 -8.37
CA ILE A 164 -11.11 4.10 -8.56
C ILE A 164 -10.71 3.52 -7.20
N HIS A 165 -10.58 2.21 -7.14
CA HIS A 165 -10.17 1.49 -5.91
C HIS A 165 -8.80 0.85 -6.11
N GLN A 166 -8.03 0.86 -5.04
CA GLN A 166 -6.75 0.14 -5.01
C GLN A 166 -7.02 -1.36 -4.81
N TYR A 167 -6.29 -2.17 -5.54
CA TYR A 167 -6.29 -3.62 -5.37
C TYR A 167 -4.86 -4.14 -5.39
N SER A 168 -4.50 -4.96 -4.40
CA SER A 168 -3.21 -5.61 -4.37
C SER A 168 -3.29 -7.05 -3.85
N PHE A 169 -2.40 -7.88 -4.33
CA PHE A 169 -2.21 -9.25 -3.83
C PHE A 169 -0.74 -9.60 -3.88
N GLY A 170 -0.33 -10.52 -3.03
CA GLY A 170 1.07 -10.90 -2.99
C GLY A 170 1.40 -11.98 -1.98
N ILE A 171 2.70 -12.21 -1.83
CA ILE A 171 3.27 -13.15 -0.88
C ILE A 171 3.98 -12.35 0.21
N LYS A 172 3.78 -12.74 1.47
CA LYS A 172 4.38 -12.12 2.65
C LYS A 172 5.17 -13.16 3.43
N ALA A 173 6.43 -12.85 3.69
CA ALA A 173 7.25 -13.58 4.64
C ALA A 173 7.32 -12.81 5.96
N THR A 174 7.10 -13.49 7.10
CA THR A 174 7.12 -12.87 8.42
C THR A 174 8.02 -13.65 9.36
N ILE A 175 8.83 -12.93 10.13
CA ILE A 175 9.67 -13.51 11.18
C ILE A 175 9.22 -12.91 12.51
N LEU A 176 8.77 -13.78 13.43
CA LEU A 176 8.42 -13.40 14.79
C LEU A 176 9.55 -13.79 15.73
N PHE A 177 9.95 -12.87 16.57
CA PHE A 177 10.94 -13.08 17.63
C PHE A 177 10.21 -13.14 18.97
N GLU A 178 10.26 -14.30 19.65
CA GLU A 178 9.81 -14.40 21.04
C GLU A 178 10.92 -13.83 21.95
N LEU A 179 10.64 -12.70 22.56
CA LEU A 179 11.55 -12.16 23.59
C LEU A 179 11.53 -13.06 24.82
N PRO A 180 12.69 -13.43 25.37
CA PRO A 180 12.76 -14.24 26.58
C PRO A 180 12.06 -13.50 27.72
N GLN A 181 10.94 -14.06 28.20
CA GLN A 181 10.30 -13.53 29.39
C GLN A 181 11.25 -13.80 30.58
N LYS A 182 11.66 -12.75 31.27
CA LYS A 182 12.33 -12.90 32.56
C LYS A 182 11.40 -13.68 33.47
N LYS A 183 11.75 -14.92 33.82
CA LYS A 183 11.00 -15.69 34.81
C LYS A 183 10.88 -14.80 36.05
N PRO A 184 9.67 -14.59 36.59
CA PRO A 184 9.53 -13.85 37.84
C PRO A 184 10.41 -14.53 38.87
N CYS A 185 11.22 -13.74 39.58
CA CYS A 185 12.14 -14.27 40.56
C CYS A 185 11.35 -15.12 41.58
N VAL A 186 11.62 -16.44 41.60
CA VAL A 186 10.94 -17.38 42.48
C VAL A 186 11.17 -16.99 43.95
N PHE A 187 12.33 -16.45 44.29
CA PHE A 187 12.66 -15.91 45.60
C PHE A 187 11.73 -14.76 46.06
N CYS A 188 11.33 -13.88 45.14
CA CYS A 188 10.40 -12.77 45.49
C CYS A 188 8.99 -13.28 45.83
N LYS A 189 8.58 -14.39 45.22
CA LYS A 189 7.26 -14.98 45.45
C LYS A 189 7.17 -15.70 46.80
N ASP A 190 8.25 -16.38 47.21
CA ASP A 190 8.34 -17.07 48.49
C ASP A 190 8.52 -16.12 49.67
N ASP A 191 9.24 -15.03 49.52
CA ASP A 191 9.34 -13.99 50.54
C ASP A 191 8.01 -13.24 50.76
N LEU A 192 7.23 -12.96 49.71
CA LEU A 192 5.89 -12.39 49.83
C LEU A 192 4.93 -13.38 50.54
N ARG A 193 4.99 -14.69 50.23
CA ARG A 193 4.19 -15.70 50.92
C ARG A 193 4.57 -15.82 52.38
N ARG A 194 5.86 -15.82 52.72
CA ARG A 194 6.34 -15.85 54.11
C ARG A 194 5.91 -14.64 54.91
N LYS A 195 5.97 -13.41 54.31
CA LYS A 195 5.50 -12.18 54.98
C LYS A 195 4.00 -12.17 55.22
N LEU A 196 3.21 -12.70 54.28
CA LEU A 196 1.75 -12.81 54.42
C LEU A 196 1.35 -13.87 55.45
N SER A 197 2.05 -15.00 55.53
CA SER A 197 1.78 -16.04 56.51
C SER A 197 2.21 -15.60 57.95
N SER A 198 3.31 -14.90 58.09
CA SER A 198 3.78 -14.40 59.41
C SER A 198 2.91 -13.26 59.97
N GLY A 199 2.30 -12.45 59.09
CA GLY A 199 1.35 -11.39 59.48
C GLY A 199 0.05 -11.90 60.10
N ASN A 200 -0.41 -13.06 59.67
CA ASN A 200 -1.67 -13.66 60.17
C ASN A 200 -1.51 -14.38 61.53
N SER A 201 -0.29 -14.80 61.87
CA SER A 201 -0.03 -15.47 63.15
C SER A 201 0.02 -14.50 64.34
N ARG A 202 0.22 -13.19 64.14
CA ARG A 202 0.25 -12.20 65.25
C ARG A 202 -1.12 -11.69 65.67
N LYS A 203 -2.16 -11.89 64.86
CA LYS A 203 -3.52 -11.39 65.20
C LYS A 203 -4.28 -12.35 66.13
N ASN A 204 -3.85 -13.59 66.30
CA ASN A 204 -4.56 -14.56 67.15
C ASN A 204 -4.02 -14.67 68.59
N LYS A 205 -3.11 -13.80 69.05
CA LYS A 205 -2.54 -13.81 70.40
C LYS A 205 -3.04 -12.70 71.35
N ILE A 206 -4.07 -11.95 70.98
CA ILE A 206 -4.52 -10.81 71.80
C ILE A 206 -5.89 -11.08 72.52
N TYR A 207 -6.41 -12.27 72.48
CA TYR A 207 -7.55 -12.63 73.32
C TYR A 207 -7.34 -13.96 74.05
N LYS A 208 -6.70 -13.89 75.25
CA LYS A 208 -6.88 -14.76 76.39
C LYS A 208 -6.63 -13.95 77.64
#